data_04aefe77568b35d98f22bf8520c1253c
#
_entry.id   04aefe77568b35d98f22bf8520c1253c
#
_cell.length_a   1.000
_cell.length_b   1.000
_cell.length_c   1.000
_cell.angle_alpha   90.00
_cell.angle_beta   90.00
_cell.angle_gamma   90.00
#
_symmetry.space_group_name_H-M   'P 1'
#
loop_
_entity.id
_entity.type
_entity.pdbx_description
1 polymer ?
#
loop_
_entity_poly.entity_id
_entity_poly.type
_entity_poly.pdbx_seq_one_letter_code
_entity_poly.pdbx_strand_id
1 'polypeptide(L)'
;MNRLIVICFTLFSVPLLAQEKALDMKMDFEEYNPPSSLKVEEHHLTKSKFPFIDIHNHQGNMNTADLSGLVKEMDKLNMGVMVNLSGRGFRSSGDHLEKSIENIQKQFPTRFVLFTNVDFAAIDEPEWTTRTVKQLEADVKRGAKGLKIYKSLGMFNKDSKGNRIHIDDSRIDPVWAKCGELGIPVLIHAADPKQFWQPIDKENERWLELKLHPGRRHDTDSLKWETIIAEQQNIFKKHPKTIFINAHLGWYGSDLKKLGQLMDQLPNMYTEIGAVIAELGRQPRAAKAFLTKYQDRVLFGKDSWVPDEYETYFRVLETEDEYFPYHKRYHAFWRMYGIGLPDDILKKIYYKNALRILPGMDKGQFPK
;
A
#
# COMPACT_ATOMS: atom_id res chain seq x y z
N MET A 1 69.48 -39.65 48.87
CA MET A 1 68.24 -39.05 49.45
C MET A 1 67.29 -38.72 48.31
N ASN A 2 66.46 -39.72 47.89
CA ASN A 2 65.48 -39.54 46.82
C ASN A 2 64.15 -39.08 47.44
N ARG A 3 63.68 -37.86 47.07
CA ARG A 3 62.33 -37.39 47.43
C ARG A 3 61.36 -37.84 46.37
N LEU A 4 60.43 -38.67 46.72
CA LEU A 4 59.28 -39.10 45.90
C LEU A 4 58.26 -37.97 45.97
N ILE A 5 57.92 -37.37 44.85
CA ILE A 5 56.80 -36.39 44.74
C ILE A 5 55.58 -37.22 44.31
N VAL A 6 54.63 -37.34 45.23
CA VAL A 6 53.30 -37.92 44.98
C VAL A 6 52.41 -36.80 44.43
N ILE A 7 52.07 -36.89 43.12
CA ILE A 7 51.09 -35.98 42.49
C ILE A 7 49.71 -36.62 42.70
N CYS A 8 48.89 -36.03 43.59
CA CYS A 8 47.48 -36.36 43.75
C CYS A 8 46.67 -35.76 42.59
N PHE A 9 46.23 -36.59 41.66
CA PHE A 9 45.22 -36.19 40.68
C PHE A 9 43.84 -36.18 41.35
N THR A 10 43.31 -35.02 41.67
CA THR A 10 41.90 -34.84 42.02
C THR A 10 41.07 -34.89 40.74
N LEU A 11 40.38 -35.98 40.49
CA LEU A 11 39.35 -36.12 39.48
C LEU A 11 38.16 -35.22 39.88
N PHE A 12 38.05 -34.07 39.25
CA PHE A 12 36.82 -33.31 39.27
C PHE A 12 35.77 -34.06 38.43
N SER A 13 34.86 -34.74 39.11
CA SER A 13 33.62 -35.24 38.49
C SER A 13 32.74 -34.03 38.13
N VAL A 14 32.76 -33.67 36.88
CA VAL A 14 31.77 -32.72 36.31
C VAL A 14 30.41 -33.43 36.37
N PRO A 15 29.41 -32.89 37.08
CA PRO A 15 28.09 -33.51 37.07
C PRO A 15 27.58 -33.48 35.62
N LEU A 16 27.26 -34.66 35.08
CA LEU A 16 26.55 -34.81 33.84
C LEU A 16 25.15 -34.18 34.07
N LEU A 17 24.97 -32.94 33.70
CA LEU A 17 23.62 -32.34 33.67
C LEU A 17 22.78 -33.21 32.76
N ALA A 18 21.88 -33.99 33.33
CA ALA A 18 20.90 -34.76 32.58
C ALA A 18 20.14 -33.75 31.70
N GLN A 19 20.33 -33.88 30.39
CA GLN A 19 19.61 -33.02 29.44
C GLN A 19 18.13 -33.37 29.58
N GLU A 20 17.34 -32.45 30.12
CA GLU A 20 15.90 -32.62 30.26
C GLU A 20 15.31 -32.99 28.89
N LYS A 21 14.60 -34.10 28.84
CA LYS A 21 13.94 -34.52 27.60
C LYS A 21 12.81 -33.54 27.29
N ALA A 22 12.85 -32.94 26.11
CA ALA A 22 11.78 -32.04 25.64
C ALA A 22 10.42 -32.77 25.67
N LEU A 23 9.39 -32.09 26.08
CA LEU A 23 8.02 -32.60 26.06
C LEU A 23 7.61 -32.86 24.60
N ASP A 24 7.04 -34.04 24.32
CA ASP A 24 6.49 -34.40 23.01
C ASP A 24 5.07 -33.79 22.88
N MET A 25 5.00 -32.47 22.84
CA MET A 25 3.76 -31.72 22.65
C MET A 25 3.77 -31.08 21.27
N LYS A 26 2.73 -31.33 20.49
CA LYS A 26 2.50 -30.69 19.21
C LYS A 26 1.40 -29.65 19.35
N MET A 27 1.57 -28.50 18.74
CA MET A 27 0.58 -27.45 18.63
C MET A 27 0.57 -26.93 17.19
N ASP A 28 -0.62 -26.68 16.65
CA ASP A 28 -0.74 -26.06 15.33
C ASP A 28 -0.23 -24.62 15.40
N PHE A 29 0.58 -24.22 14.44
CA PHE A 29 1.10 -22.86 14.36
C PHE A 29 0.00 -21.80 14.32
N GLU A 30 -1.15 -22.09 13.70
CA GLU A 30 -2.28 -21.18 13.61
C GLU A 30 -2.98 -20.98 14.96
N GLU A 31 -2.91 -21.96 15.85
CA GLU A 31 -3.46 -21.87 17.22
C GLU A 31 -2.52 -21.14 18.18
N TYR A 32 -1.20 -21.19 17.92
CA TYR A 32 -0.21 -20.56 18.78
C TYR A 32 -0.29 -19.03 18.71
N ASN A 33 -0.97 -18.44 19.68
CA ASN A 33 -1.16 -16.97 19.78
C ASN A 33 -1.18 -16.51 21.24
N PRO A 34 -0.07 -16.64 21.97
CA PRO A 34 -0.01 -16.22 23.35
C PRO A 34 -0.22 -14.69 23.45
N PRO A 35 -0.93 -14.23 24.48
CA PRO A 35 -0.97 -12.81 24.80
C PRO A 35 0.44 -12.33 25.15
N SER A 36 0.72 -11.05 24.88
CA SER A 36 1.98 -10.44 25.30
C SER A 36 2.01 -10.36 26.83
N SER A 37 3.15 -10.71 27.43
CA SER A 37 3.43 -10.49 28.85
C SER A 37 4.09 -9.14 29.12
N LEU A 38 4.35 -8.33 28.09
CA LEU A 38 4.93 -7.00 28.24
C LEU A 38 3.99 -6.09 29.00
N LYS A 39 4.57 -5.25 29.87
CA LYS A 39 3.89 -4.17 30.57
C LYS A 39 4.49 -2.86 30.06
N VAL A 40 3.95 -2.39 28.96
CA VAL A 40 4.36 -1.18 28.27
C VAL A 40 3.16 -0.27 28.09
N GLU A 41 3.40 1.00 27.83
CA GLU A 41 2.35 1.94 27.47
C GLU A 41 1.70 1.54 26.14
N GLU A 42 0.37 1.65 26.06
CA GLU A 42 -0.40 1.34 24.87
C GLU A 42 -1.35 2.49 24.56
N HIS A 43 -1.36 2.92 23.29
CA HIS A 43 -2.24 3.97 22.81
C HIS A 43 -3.28 3.39 21.83
N HIS A 44 -4.54 3.65 22.10
CA HIS A 44 -5.68 3.32 21.23
C HIS A 44 -6.16 4.60 20.54
N LEU A 45 -5.71 4.81 19.29
CA LEU A 45 -5.96 6.03 18.54
C LEU A 45 -7.14 5.86 17.61
N THR A 46 -8.35 6.17 18.06
CA THR A 46 -9.57 6.09 17.23
C THR A 46 -9.63 7.14 16.11
N LYS A 47 -8.76 8.15 16.16
CA LYS A 47 -8.64 9.20 15.14
C LYS A 47 -7.20 9.66 15.00
N SER A 48 -6.83 10.16 13.82
CA SER A 48 -5.52 10.75 13.56
C SER A 48 -5.31 12.08 14.29
N LYS A 49 -4.07 12.39 14.63
CA LYS A 49 -3.65 13.65 15.27
C LYS A 49 -3.93 14.87 14.40
N PHE A 50 -3.77 14.74 13.08
CA PHE A 50 -4.04 15.78 12.10
C PHE A 50 -5.07 15.31 11.08
N PRO A 51 -5.84 16.22 10.45
CA PRO A 51 -6.69 15.83 9.32
C PRO A 51 -5.86 15.13 8.24
N PHE A 52 -6.43 14.12 7.58
CA PHE A 52 -5.72 13.42 6.53
C PHE A 52 -6.55 13.25 5.26
N ILE A 53 -5.85 12.99 4.16
CA ILE A 53 -6.39 12.61 2.86
C ILE A 53 -6.03 11.14 2.64
N ASP A 54 -7.02 10.26 2.55
CA ASP A 54 -6.81 8.89 2.12
C ASP A 54 -6.75 8.87 0.59
N ILE A 55 -5.52 8.72 0.04
CA ILE A 55 -5.29 8.74 -1.42
C ILE A 55 -5.69 7.42 -2.10
N HIS A 56 -5.94 6.36 -1.33
CA HIS A 56 -6.21 5.03 -1.86
C HIS A 56 -7.43 4.40 -1.19
N ASN A 57 -8.59 4.63 -1.79
CA ASN A 57 -9.86 4.03 -1.34
C ASN A 57 -10.72 3.61 -2.54
N HIS A 58 -11.66 2.71 -2.31
CA HIS A 58 -12.55 2.18 -3.33
C HIS A 58 -14.00 2.20 -2.85
N GLN A 59 -14.84 2.99 -3.55
CA GLN A 59 -16.28 3.10 -3.30
C GLN A 59 -17.04 2.84 -4.60
N GLY A 60 -17.84 1.77 -4.63
CA GLY A 60 -18.46 1.30 -5.88
C GLY A 60 -19.79 1.95 -6.25
N ASN A 61 -20.44 2.66 -5.32
CA ASN A 61 -21.82 3.13 -5.47
C ASN A 61 -22.00 4.64 -5.25
N MET A 62 -20.94 5.43 -5.40
CA MET A 62 -20.99 6.88 -5.16
C MET A 62 -21.94 7.63 -6.11
N ASN A 63 -22.32 7.02 -7.22
CA ASN A 63 -23.28 7.58 -8.18
C ASN A 63 -24.73 7.66 -7.66
N THR A 64 -25.08 6.87 -6.65
CA THR A 64 -26.47 6.80 -6.14
C THR A 64 -26.57 6.80 -4.62
N ALA A 65 -25.45 6.62 -3.90
CA ALA A 65 -25.48 6.49 -2.45
C ALA A 65 -25.81 7.81 -1.74
N ASP A 66 -26.50 7.71 -0.60
CA ASP A 66 -26.44 8.73 0.43
C ASP A 66 -25.07 8.66 1.10
N LEU A 67 -24.31 9.76 0.99
CA LEU A 67 -22.94 9.84 1.47
C LEU A 67 -22.84 10.30 2.93
N SER A 68 -23.94 10.67 3.58
CA SER A 68 -23.97 11.21 4.93
C SER A 68 -23.41 10.24 5.98
N GLY A 69 -23.75 8.95 5.87
CA GLY A 69 -23.20 7.91 6.74
C GLY A 69 -21.69 7.74 6.59
N LEU A 70 -21.20 7.75 5.34
CA LEU A 70 -19.77 7.66 5.03
C LEU A 70 -19.00 8.86 5.59
N VAL A 71 -19.51 10.08 5.39
CA VAL A 71 -18.89 11.31 5.91
C VAL A 71 -18.85 11.30 7.44
N LYS A 72 -19.89 10.82 8.11
CA LYS A 72 -19.91 10.70 9.57
C LYS A 72 -18.80 9.78 10.09
N GLU A 73 -18.54 8.65 9.42
CA GLU A 73 -17.42 7.77 9.78
C GLU A 73 -16.05 8.41 9.45
N MET A 74 -15.94 9.14 8.33
CA MET A 74 -14.75 9.91 8.00
C MET A 74 -14.43 10.96 9.09
N ASP A 75 -15.46 11.65 9.61
CA ASP A 75 -15.29 12.67 10.67
C ASP A 75 -14.76 12.06 11.98
N LYS A 76 -15.24 10.87 12.35
CA LYS A 76 -14.71 10.15 13.53
C LYS A 76 -13.22 9.87 13.41
N LEU A 77 -12.75 9.56 12.22
CA LEU A 77 -11.35 9.27 11.94
C LEU A 77 -10.48 10.54 11.79
N ASN A 78 -11.08 11.74 11.73
CA ASN A 78 -10.45 12.98 11.30
C ASN A 78 -10.02 12.98 9.81
N MET A 79 -10.69 12.19 8.96
CA MET A 79 -10.44 12.16 7.53
C MET A 79 -11.06 13.39 6.86
N GLY A 80 -10.23 14.29 6.33
CA GLY A 80 -10.71 15.46 5.59
C GLY A 80 -11.25 15.10 4.21
N VAL A 81 -10.52 14.28 3.46
CA VAL A 81 -10.87 13.88 2.09
C VAL A 81 -10.58 12.40 1.85
N MET A 82 -11.51 11.75 1.14
CA MET A 82 -11.34 10.41 0.59
C MET A 82 -11.16 10.50 -0.92
N VAL A 83 -10.08 9.92 -1.45
CA VAL A 83 -9.90 9.73 -2.89
C VAL A 83 -10.46 8.37 -3.28
N ASN A 84 -11.55 8.38 -4.01
CA ASN A 84 -12.12 7.16 -4.57
C ASN A 84 -11.48 6.84 -5.93
N LEU A 85 -10.74 5.75 -5.99
CA LEU A 85 -10.03 5.27 -7.16
C LEU A 85 -10.91 4.47 -8.15
N SER A 86 -12.17 4.23 -7.79
CA SER A 86 -13.15 3.52 -8.62
C SER A 86 -14.18 4.48 -9.18
N GLY A 87 -13.75 5.64 -9.72
CA GLY A 87 -14.66 6.69 -10.18
C GLY A 87 -15.59 6.24 -11.32
N ARG A 88 -15.14 5.33 -12.18
CA ARG A 88 -15.98 4.71 -13.22
C ARG A 88 -16.74 3.45 -12.74
N GLY A 89 -16.71 3.15 -11.44
CA GLY A 89 -17.22 1.91 -10.86
C GLY A 89 -16.31 0.72 -11.18
N PHE A 90 -16.56 -0.41 -10.53
CA PHE A 90 -15.74 -1.63 -10.71
C PHE A 90 -15.86 -2.26 -12.11
N ARG A 91 -16.86 -1.88 -12.91
CA ARG A 91 -17.08 -2.37 -14.28
C ARG A 91 -16.81 -1.33 -15.36
N SER A 92 -16.29 -0.17 -15.00
CA SER A 92 -15.90 0.93 -15.90
C SER A 92 -16.99 1.33 -16.92
N SER A 93 -18.27 1.24 -16.54
CA SER A 93 -19.40 1.36 -17.47
C SER A 93 -20.05 2.75 -17.46
N GLY A 94 -20.36 3.24 -18.66
CA GLY A 94 -21.34 4.30 -18.90
C GLY A 94 -21.04 5.64 -18.22
N ASP A 95 -22.09 6.20 -17.62
CA ASP A 95 -22.14 7.52 -17.01
C ASP A 95 -21.82 7.51 -15.48
N HIS A 96 -21.28 6.39 -14.97
CA HIS A 96 -21.03 6.21 -13.53
C HIS A 96 -20.18 7.34 -12.93
N LEU A 97 -19.08 7.74 -13.59
CA LEU A 97 -18.21 8.81 -13.12
C LEU A 97 -18.97 10.15 -13.07
N GLU A 98 -19.72 10.48 -14.13
CA GLU A 98 -20.49 11.72 -14.22
C GLU A 98 -21.52 11.80 -13.08
N LYS A 99 -22.33 10.75 -12.92
CA LYS A 99 -23.32 10.67 -11.82
C LYS A 99 -22.67 10.71 -10.44
N SER A 100 -21.49 10.09 -10.28
CA SER A 100 -20.75 10.15 -9.01
C SER A 100 -20.28 11.58 -8.71
N ILE A 101 -19.77 12.29 -9.71
CA ILE A 101 -19.37 13.70 -9.57
C ILE A 101 -20.58 14.56 -9.18
N GLU A 102 -21.71 14.41 -9.90
CA GLU A 102 -22.95 15.14 -9.61
C GLU A 102 -23.46 14.88 -8.20
N ASN A 103 -23.48 13.60 -7.77
CA ASN A 103 -23.92 13.22 -6.44
C ASN A 103 -23.04 13.80 -5.33
N ILE A 104 -21.71 13.77 -5.52
CA ILE A 104 -20.73 14.36 -4.59
C ILE A 104 -20.91 15.88 -4.52
N GLN A 105 -21.03 16.57 -5.67
CA GLN A 105 -21.21 18.01 -5.72
C GLN A 105 -22.48 18.46 -5.02
N LYS A 106 -23.55 17.67 -5.09
CA LYS A 106 -24.82 17.93 -4.43
C LYS A 106 -24.75 17.73 -2.92
N GLN A 107 -24.02 16.72 -2.43
CA GLN A 107 -24.05 16.34 -1.02
C GLN A 107 -22.84 16.88 -0.23
N PHE A 108 -21.61 16.61 -0.71
CA PHE A 108 -20.37 16.92 0.03
C PHE A 108 -19.22 17.26 -0.94
N PRO A 109 -19.24 18.45 -1.58
CA PRO A 109 -18.35 18.82 -2.70
C PRO A 109 -16.86 18.87 -2.37
N THR A 110 -16.49 18.97 -1.08
CA THR A 110 -15.09 19.08 -0.65
C THR A 110 -14.55 17.82 0.02
N ARG A 111 -15.39 16.78 0.22
CA ARG A 111 -15.01 15.60 1.01
C ARG A 111 -14.51 14.44 0.16
N PHE A 112 -14.76 14.43 -1.14
CA PHE A 112 -14.42 13.34 -2.03
C PHE A 112 -13.71 13.83 -3.28
N VAL A 113 -12.75 13.04 -3.72
CA VAL A 113 -12.06 13.18 -5.00
C VAL A 113 -12.22 11.89 -5.79
N LEU A 114 -12.48 11.99 -7.08
CA LEU A 114 -12.61 10.83 -7.95
C LEU A 114 -11.41 10.75 -8.92
N PHE A 115 -10.85 9.54 -9.03
CA PHE A 115 -9.95 9.17 -10.12
C PHE A 115 -10.74 8.44 -11.19
N THR A 116 -10.43 8.70 -12.47
CA THR A 116 -10.99 7.93 -13.57
C THR A 116 -10.22 6.62 -13.78
N ASN A 117 -10.73 5.77 -14.67
CA ASN A 117 -10.16 4.46 -15.00
C ASN A 117 -10.13 4.29 -16.53
N VAL A 118 -9.26 3.41 -17.04
CA VAL A 118 -9.14 3.04 -18.46
C VAL A 118 -9.62 1.62 -18.65
N ASP A 119 -10.39 1.40 -19.73
CA ASP A 119 -10.74 0.08 -20.22
C ASP A 119 -9.74 -0.36 -21.28
N PHE A 120 -9.09 -1.50 -21.09
CA PHE A 120 -8.10 -2.07 -21.98
C PHE A 120 -8.66 -3.15 -22.91
N ALA A 121 -9.96 -3.48 -22.82
CA ALA A 121 -10.56 -4.60 -23.55
C ALA A 121 -10.42 -4.49 -25.09
N ALA A 122 -10.42 -3.26 -25.59
CA ALA A 122 -10.37 -2.98 -27.03
C ALA A 122 -9.05 -2.34 -27.47
N ILE A 123 -7.93 -2.64 -26.80
CA ILE A 123 -6.63 -1.99 -27.05
C ILE A 123 -6.10 -2.19 -28.48
N ASP A 124 -6.54 -3.25 -29.17
CA ASP A 124 -6.14 -3.57 -30.54
C ASP A 124 -6.93 -2.80 -31.61
N GLU A 125 -8.00 -2.12 -31.25
CA GLU A 125 -8.74 -1.30 -32.17
C GLU A 125 -7.92 -0.08 -32.60
N PRO A 126 -7.84 0.27 -33.90
CA PRO A 126 -7.00 1.38 -34.39
C PRO A 126 -7.25 2.70 -33.65
N GLU A 127 -8.49 2.98 -33.29
CA GLU A 127 -8.89 4.23 -32.63
C GLU A 127 -8.85 4.17 -31.08
N TRP A 128 -8.45 3.03 -30.49
CA TRP A 128 -8.49 2.87 -29.02
C TRP A 128 -7.71 3.96 -28.31
N THR A 129 -6.47 4.21 -28.71
CA THR A 129 -5.60 5.22 -28.10
C THR A 129 -6.23 6.61 -28.16
N THR A 130 -6.70 7.02 -29.36
CA THR A 130 -7.32 8.33 -29.57
C THR A 130 -8.60 8.47 -28.75
N ARG A 131 -9.44 7.44 -28.74
CA ARG A 131 -10.69 7.40 -27.96
C ARG A 131 -10.43 7.48 -26.47
N THR A 132 -9.44 6.73 -25.98
CA THR A 132 -9.07 6.69 -24.56
C THR A 132 -8.50 8.03 -24.07
N VAL A 133 -7.64 8.67 -24.86
CA VAL A 133 -7.13 10.01 -24.55
C VAL A 133 -8.24 11.05 -24.49
N LYS A 134 -9.17 11.06 -25.47
CA LYS A 134 -10.33 11.94 -25.47
C LYS A 134 -11.25 11.69 -24.27
N GLN A 135 -11.44 10.42 -23.88
CA GLN A 135 -12.23 10.07 -22.71
C GLN A 135 -11.57 10.59 -21.42
N LEU A 136 -10.26 10.43 -21.29
CA LEU A 136 -9.48 10.96 -20.15
C LEU A 136 -9.62 12.49 -20.04
N GLU A 137 -9.48 13.22 -21.16
CA GLU A 137 -9.68 14.69 -21.20
C GLU A 137 -11.09 15.08 -20.78
N ALA A 138 -12.11 14.36 -21.26
CA ALA A 138 -13.49 14.60 -20.90
C ALA A 138 -13.75 14.33 -19.40
N ASP A 139 -13.19 13.25 -18.85
CA ASP A 139 -13.34 12.90 -17.44
C ASP A 139 -12.70 13.95 -16.53
N VAL A 140 -11.50 14.43 -16.88
CA VAL A 140 -10.81 15.50 -16.13
C VAL A 140 -11.59 16.80 -16.21
N LYS A 141 -12.11 17.17 -17.40
CA LYS A 141 -12.96 18.35 -17.58
C LYS A 141 -14.23 18.28 -16.74
N ARG A 142 -14.81 17.10 -16.55
CA ARG A 142 -15.97 16.87 -15.66
C ARG A 142 -15.62 16.97 -14.19
N GLY A 143 -14.38 16.71 -13.78
CA GLY A 143 -13.96 16.84 -12.39
C GLY A 143 -13.11 15.70 -11.83
N ALA A 144 -12.75 14.69 -12.61
CA ALA A 144 -11.78 13.69 -12.20
C ALA A 144 -10.41 14.35 -11.93
N LYS A 145 -9.72 13.95 -10.85
CA LYS A 145 -8.48 14.58 -10.40
C LYS A 145 -7.24 13.70 -10.56
N GLY A 146 -7.41 12.52 -11.14
CA GLY A 146 -6.33 11.57 -11.36
C GLY A 146 -6.81 10.36 -12.15
N LEU A 147 -5.86 9.50 -12.50
CA LEU A 147 -6.10 8.22 -13.17
C LEU A 147 -5.70 7.07 -12.24
N LYS A 148 -6.58 6.07 -12.08
CA LYS A 148 -6.24 4.80 -11.42
C LYS A 148 -6.04 3.70 -12.43
N ILE A 149 -4.93 2.99 -12.27
CA ILE A 149 -4.62 1.75 -12.96
C ILE A 149 -4.61 0.61 -11.94
N TYR A 150 -5.39 -0.42 -12.23
CA TYR A 150 -5.46 -1.64 -11.43
C TYR A 150 -4.37 -2.63 -11.87
N LYS A 151 -4.00 -3.54 -10.98
CA LYS A 151 -3.00 -4.59 -11.25
C LYS A 151 -3.38 -5.56 -12.37
N SER A 152 -4.64 -5.53 -12.81
CA SER A 152 -5.07 -6.28 -13.98
C SER A 152 -4.28 -5.90 -15.24
N LEU A 153 -3.88 -4.63 -15.40
CA LEU A 153 -2.89 -4.25 -16.40
C LEU A 153 -1.53 -4.80 -15.99
N GLY A 154 -0.88 -5.49 -16.90
CA GLY A 154 0.39 -6.17 -16.63
C GLY A 154 0.26 -7.58 -16.06
N MET A 155 -0.91 -7.96 -15.49
CA MET A 155 -1.10 -9.32 -14.96
C MET A 155 -2.15 -10.12 -15.72
N PHE A 156 -3.34 -9.57 -15.94
CA PHE A 156 -4.52 -10.33 -16.39
C PHE A 156 -5.14 -9.81 -17.68
N ASN A 157 -5.02 -8.50 -17.96
CA ASN A 157 -5.56 -7.94 -19.19
C ASN A 157 -4.86 -8.53 -20.42
N LYS A 158 -5.66 -8.92 -21.41
CA LYS A 158 -5.19 -9.51 -22.66
C LYS A 158 -5.76 -8.75 -23.84
N ASP A 159 -4.98 -8.72 -24.91
CA ASP A 159 -5.43 -8.24 -26.22
C ASP A 159 -6.38 -9.23 -26.90
N SER A 160 -6.93 -8.88 -28.07
CA SER A 160 -7.84 -9.72 -28.84
C SER A 160 -7.24 -11.04 -29.31
N LYS A 161 -5.90 -11.15 -29.30
CA LYS A 161 -5.14 -12.36 -29.66
C LYS A 161 -4.80 -13.22 -28.45
N GLY A 162 -5.20 -12.78 -27.23
CA GLY A 162 -4.92 -13.48 -25.98
C GLY A 162 -3.53 -13.19 -25.38
N ASN A 163 -2.75 -12.25 -25.96
CA ASN A 163 -1.47 -11.85 -25.39
C ASN A 163 -1.67 -10.92 -24.20
N ARG A 164 -0.83 -11.05 -23.18
CA ARG A 164 -0.82 -10.14 -22.03
C ARG A 164 -0.51 -8.71 -22.47
N ILE A 165 -1.29 -7.76 -22.02
CA ILE A 165 -1.03 -6.35 -22.21
C ILE A 165 0.03 -5.92 -21.18
N HIS A 166 1.17 -5.43 -21.63
CA HIS A 166 2.26 -4.94 -20.79
C HIS A 166 1.92 -3.56 -20.21
N ILE A 167 2.46 -3.23 -19.04
CA ILE A 167 2.27 -1.89 -18.47
C ILE A 167 2.94 -0.82 -19.35
N ASP A 168 4.06 -1.16 -19.96
CA ASP A 168 4.84 -0.30 -20.85
C ASP A 168 4.50 -0.49 -22.35
N ASP A 169 3.33 -1.04 -22.66
CA ASP A 169 2.84 -1.15 -24.03
C ASP A 169 2.75 0.24 -24.68
N SER A 170 3.38 0.39 -25.82
CA SER A 170 3.48 1.68 -26.53
C SER A 170 2.13 2.29 -26.93
N ARG A 171 1.08 1.48 -27.07
CA ARG A 171 -0.29 1.95 -27.33
C ARG A 171 -0.85 2.78 -26.17
N ILE A 172 -0.33 2.57 -24.94
CA ILE A 172 -0.76 3.27 -23.73
C ILE A 172 0.05 4.54 -23.49
N ASP A 173 1.23 4.70 -24.10
CA ASP A 173 2.09 5.88 -23.92
C ASP A 173 1.37 7.23 -24.02
N PRO A 174 0.48 7.45 -25.01
CA PRO A 174 -0.25 8.71 -25.11
C PRO A 174 -1.18 8.98 -23.90
N VAL A 175 -1.66 7.93 -23.22
CA VAL A 175 -2.47 8.09 -22.00
C VAL A 175 -1.60 8.58 -20.84
N TRP A 176 -0.40 7.99 -20.68
CA TRP A 176 0.55 8.45 -19.66
C TRP A 176 0.99 9.90 -19.89
N ALA A 177 1.36 10.23 -21.14
CA ALA A 177 1.75 11.58 -21.53
C ALA A 177 0.63 12.59 -21.27
N LYS A 178 -0.62 12.24 -21.61
CA LYS A 178 -1.79 13.08 -21.41
C LYS A 178 -2.05 13.38 -19.93
N CYS A 179 -1.84 12.44 -19.01
CA CYS A 179 -1.93 12.72 -17.59
C CYS A 179 -0.95 13.82 -17.15
N GLY A 180 0.29 13.79 -17.68
CA GLY A 180 1.28 14.83 -17.42
C GLY A 180 0.89 16.19 -18.00
N GLU A 181 0.31 16.23 -19.22
CA GLU A 181 -0.21 17.45 -19.84
C GLU A 181 -1.38 18.06 -19.06
N LEU A 182 -2.27 17.22 -18.55
CA LEU A 182 -3.44 17.62 -17.76
C LEU A 182 -3.07 17.96 -16.29
N GLY A 183 -1.82 17.69 -15.88
CA GLY A 183 -1.36 17.91 -14.50
C GLY A 183 -2.04 17.04 -13.46
N ILE A 184 -2.49 15.84 -13.84
CA ILE A 184 -3.13 14.88 -12.95
C ILE A 184 -2.19 13.70 -12.63
N PRO A 185 -2.17 13.19 -11.39
CA PRO A 185 -1.38 12.02 -11.05
C PRO A 185 -2.02 10.72 -11.56
N VAL A 186 -1.15 9.70 -11.75
CA VAL A 186 -1.56 8.33 -12.00
C VAL A 186 -1.24 7.48 -10.79
N LEU A 187 -2.26 6.96 -10.10
CA LEU A 187 -2.05 5.95 -9.05
C LEU A 187 -2.10 4.56 -9.71
N ILE A 188 -0.97 3.88 -9.68
CA ILE A 188 -0.82 2.57 -10.33
C ILE A 188 -0.52 1.48 -9.31
N HIS A 189 -1.35 0.45 -9.32
CA HIS A 189 -1.14 -0.80 -8.61
C HIS A 189 -0.61 -1.82 -9.60
N ALA A 190 0.67 -2.19 -9.49
CA ALA A 190 1.31 -3.24 -10.29
C ALA A 190 1.69 -4.40 -9.39
N ALA A 191 1.53 -5.62 -9.86
CA ALA A 191 1.83 -6.87 -9.15
C ALA A 191 1.08 -7.06 -7.81
N ASP A 192 1.53 -8.01 -7.03
CA ASP A 192 1.17 -8.35 -5.65
C ASP A 192 2.47 -8.47 -4.82
N PRO A 193 2.43 -8.71 -3.51
CA PRO A 193 3.63 -8.96 -2.70
C PRO A 193 4.53 -10.02 -3.34
N LYS A 194 5.84 -9.76 -3.40
CA LYS A 194 6.81 -10.67 -4.05
C LYS A 194 6.74 -12.11 -3.53
N GLN A 195 6.37 -12.28 -2.27
CA GLN A 195 6.20 -13.58 -1.63
C GLN A 195 5.11 -14.44 -2.29
N PHE A 196 4.17 -13.85 -3.05
CA PHE A 196 3.14 -14.60 -3.77
C PHE A 196 3.71 -15.41 -4.96
N TRP A 197 4.92 -15.06 -5.43
CA TRP A 197 5.69 -15.80 -6.45
C TRP A 197 6.69 -16.81 -5.86
N GLN A 198 6.81 -16.86 -4.53
CA GLN A 198 7.69 -17.82 -3.84
C GLN A 198 6.95 -19.13 -3.56
N PRO A 199 7.66 -20.25 -3.38
CA PRO A 199 7.05 -21.51 -2.95
C PRO A 199 6.19 -21.35 -1.70
N ILE A 200 5.09 -22.08 -1.63
CA ILE A 200 4.18 -22.04 -0.47
C ILE A 200 4.64 -23.11 0.52
N ASP A 201 5.64 -22.77 1.30
CA ASP A 201 6.24 -23.62 2.31
C ASP A 201 6.54 -22.85 3.61
N LYS A 202 7.29 -23.49 4.52
CA LYS A 202 7.65 -22.92 5.83
C LYS A 202 8.54 -21.66 5.76
N GLU A 203 9.14 -21.38 4.62
CA GLU A 203 10.01 -20.21 4.39
C GLU A 203 9.22 -18.98 3.87
N ASN A 204 7.94 -19.15 3.50
CA ASN A 204 7.12 -18.08 2.94
C ASN A 204 6.44 -17.27 4.03
N GLU A 205 6.83 -16.01 4.22
CA GLU A 205 6.24 -15.09 5.20
C GLU A 205 4.74 -14.83 5.00
N ARG A 206 4.19 -15.10 3.80
CA ARG A 206 2.78 -14.92 3.46
C ARG A 206 2.00 -16.24 3.44
N TRP A 207 2.56 -17.30 4.00
CA TRP A 207 1.95 -18.63 3.98
C TRP A 207 0.52 -18.63 4.55
N LEU A 208 0.28 -17.97 5.70
CA LEU A 208 -1.06 -17.88 6.31
C LEU A 208 -2.06 -17.21 5.37
N GLU A 209 -1.68 -16.10 4.74
CA GLU A 209 -2.53 -15.38 3.79
C GLU A 209 -2.84 -16.23 2.55
N LEU A 210 -1.84 -16.87 1.99
CA LEU A 210 -1.96 -17.68 0.76
C LEU A 210 -2.68 -18.99 1.01
N LYS A 211 -2.61 -19.56 2.21
CA LYS A 211 -3.45 -20.69 2.63
C LYS A 211 -4.93 -20.33 2.61
N LEU A 212 -5.29 -19.16 3.16
CA LEU A 212 -6.68 -18.68 3.22
C LEU A 212 -7.19 -18.17 1.86
N HIS A 213 -6.30 -17.66 1.03
CA HIS A 213 -6.62 -17.06 -0.27
C HIS A 213 -5.77 -17.67 -1.39
N PRO A 214 -5.95 -18.97 -1.70
CA PRO A 214 -5.11 -19.68 -2.68
C PRO A 214 -5.15 -19.07 -4.09
N GLY A 215 -6.21 -18.38 -4.45
CA GLY A 215 -6.33 -17.66 -5.72
C GLY A 215 -5.42 -16.43 -5.88
N ARG A 216 -4.66 -16.05 -4.82
CA ARG A 216 -3.65 -14.98 -4.88
C ARG A 216 -2.25 -15.50 -5.22
N ARG A 217 -2.07 -16.79 -5.35
CA ARG A 217 -0.76 -17.43 -5.62
C ARG A 217 -0.31 -17.19 -7.05
N HIS A 218 0.99 -16.98 -7.21
CA HIS A 218 1.70 -16.82 -8.49
C HIS A 218 2.96 -17.69 -8.58
N ASP A 219 3.16 -18.59 -7.63
CA ASP A 219 4.35 -19.45 -7.54
C ASP A 219 4.50 -20.42 -8.74
N THR A 220 3.40 -20.71 -9.44
CA THR A 220 3.37 -21.52 -10.65
C THR A 220 3.30 -20.70 -11.94
N ASP A 221 3.18 -19.37 -11.86
CA ASP A 221 3.04 -18.52 -13.04
C ASP A 221 4.38 -18.41 -13.79
N SER A 222 4.29 -18.40 -15.12
CA SER A 222 5.46 -18.11 -15.98
C SER A 222 5.87 -16.64 -15.91
N LEU A 223 4.93 -15.76 -15.63
CA LEU A 223 5.15 -14.31 -15.49
C LEU A 223 5.88 -14.04 -14.16
N LYS A 224 7.06 -13.43 -14.24
CA LYS A 224 7.87 -13.11 -13.07
C LYS A 224 7.49 -11.75 -12.47
N TRP A 225 7.56 -11.64 -11.16
CA TRP A 225 7.34 -10.39 -10.44
C TRP A 225 8.21 -9.25 -10.96
N GLU A 226 9.50 -9.53 -11.18
CA GLU A 226 10.49 -8.57 -11.66
C GLU A 226 10.13 -8.00 -13.03
N THR A 227 9.48 -8.79 -13.90
CA THR A 227 9.04 -8.34 -15.23
C THR A 227 7.97 -7.25 -15.09
N ILE A 228 6.95 -7.49 -14.27
CA ILE A 228 5.84 -6.55 -14.06
C ILE A 228 6.36 -5.24 -13.47
N ILE A 229 7.23 -5.33 -12.49
CA ILE A 229 7.82 -4.17 -11.82
C ILE A 229 8.78 -3.39 -12.76
N ALA A 230 9.51 -4.09 -13.63
CA ALA A 230 10.35 -3.43 -14.63
C ALA A 230 9.51 -2.63 -15.64
N GLU A 231 8.40 -3.20 -16.14
CA GLU A 231 7.46 -2.52 -17.03
C GLU A 231 6.91 -1.23 -16.37
N GLN A 232 6.54 -1.31 -15.09
CA GLN A 232 6.09 -0.13 -14.34
C GLN A 232 7.19 0.93 -14.23
N GLN A 233 8.42 0.55 -13.90
CA GLN A 233 9.54 1.48 -13.81
C GLN A 233 9.88 2.09 -15.17
N ASN A 234 9.70 1.37 -16.27
CA ASN A 234 9.91 1.86 -17.63
C ASN A 234 9.00 3.04 -17.94
N ILE A 235 7.71 2.97 -17.61
CA ILE A 235 6.80 4.11 -17.84
C ILE A 235 7.14 5.31 -16.96
N PHE A 236 7.61 5.12 -15.72
CA PHE A 236 8.04 6.23 -14.86
C PHE A 236 9.23 6.98 -15.47
N LYS A 237 10.20 6.26 -16.04
CA LYS A 237 11.35 6.83 -16.75
C LYS A 237 10.94 7.52 -18.04
N LYS A 238 10.05 6.91 -18.83
CA LYS A 238 9.62 7.38 -20.14
C LYS A 238 8.76 8.63 -20.07
N HIS A 239 7.99 8.80 -18.99
CA HIS A 239 7.06 9.91 -18.81
C HIS A 239 7.41 10.80 -17.59
N PRO A 240 8.55 11.52 -17.62
CA PRO A 240 9.04 12.27 -16.46
C PRO A 240 8.16 13.46 -16.06
N LYS A 241 7.26 13.92 -16.95
CA LYS A 241 6.29 15.00 -16.65
C LYS A 241 5.04 14.49 -15.94
N THR A 242 4.82 13.20 -15.89
CA THR A 242 3.66 12.56 -15.25
C THR A 242 4.04 12.14 -13.83
N ILE A 243 3.26 12.57 -12.85
CA ILE A 243 3.41 12.11 -11.46
C ILE A 243 2.79 10.71 -11.37
N PHE A 244 3.60 9.74 -10.96
CA PHE A 244 3.13 8.39 -10.66
C PHE A 244 3.13 8.14 -9.16
N ILE A 245 1.99 7.69 -8.63
CA ILE A 245 1.86 7.21 -7.25
C ILE A 245 1.93 5.68 -7.31
N ASN A 246 3.06 5.14 -6.90
CA ASN A 246 3.32 3.71 -6.83
C ASN A 246 2.62 3.13 -5.60
N ALA A 247 1.52 2.41 -5.82
CA ALA A 247 0.69 1.87 -4.74
C ALA A 247 1.46 0.89 -3.85
N HIS A 248 1.11 0.84 -2.56
CA HIS A 248 1.63 -0.15 -1.60
C HIS A 248 3.16 -0.16 -1.47
N LEU A 249 3.79 1.03 -1.48
CA LEU A 249 5.26 1.16 -1.53
C LEU A 249 5.89 0.41 -2.72
N GLY A 250 5.12 0.16 -3.79
CA GLY A 250 5.55 -0.66 -4.92
C GLY A 250 5.93 -2.09 -4.54
N TRP A 251 5.39 -2.61 -3.45
CA TRP A 251 5.72 -3.89 -2.84
C TRP A 251 7.17 -4.02 -2.35
N TYR A 252 7.86 -2.87 -2.14
CA TYR A 252 9.19 -2.81 -1.54
C TYR A 252 9.15 -2.51 -0.03
N GLY A 253 8.02 -2.73 0.65
CA GLY A 253 7.91 -2.51 2.09
C GLY A 253 8.96 -3.28 2.92
N SER A 254 9.37 -4.46 2.45
CA SER A 254 10.45 -5.26 3.05
C SER A 254 11.87 -4.87 2.58
N ASP A 255 12.01 -3.97 1.61
CA ASP A 255 13.29 -3.46 1.09
C ASP A 255 13.22 -1.93 0.86
N LEU A 256 13.11 -1.18 1.96
CA LEU A 256 13.03 0.29 1.92
C LEU A 256 14.30 0.94 1.33
N LYS A 257 15.45 0.26 1.39
CA LYS A 257 16.68 0.72 0.74
C LYS A 257 16.53 0.73 -0.78
N LYS A 258 16.01 -0.34 -1.36
CA LYS A 258 15.74 -0.44 -2.80
C LYS A 258 14.68 0.56 -3.24
N LEU A 259 13.58 0.71 -2.47
CA LEU A 259 12.57 1.71 -2.72
C LEU A 259 13.18 3.12 -2.76
N GLY A 260 14.03 3.45 -1.78
CA GLY A 260 14.72 4.74 -1.72
C GLY A 260 15.60 4.99 -2.95
N GLN A 261 16.36 4.00 -3.39
CA GLN A 261 17.18 4.10 -4.62
C GLN A 261 16.32 4.37 -5.87
N LEU A 262 15.13 3.75 -5.97
CA LEU A 262 14.20 4.02 -7.06
C LEU A 262 13.66 5.44 -6.98
N MET A 263 13.28 5.91 -5.80
CA MET A 263 12.81 7.28 -5.60
C MET A 263 13.90 8.33 -5.91
N ASP A 264 15.17 8.04 -5.63
CA ASP A 264 16.29 8.91 -5.98
C ASP A 264 16.49 9.00 -7.51
N GLN A 265 16.24 7.90 -8.24
CA GLN A 265 16.36 7.82 -9.70
C GLN A 265 15.13 8.37 -10.45
N LEU A 266 13.95 8.34 -9.83
CA LEU A 266 12.66 8.64 -10.42
C LEU A 266 12.00 9.81 -9.66
N PRO A 267 12.32 11.06 -9.98
CA PRO A 267 11.82 12.22 -9.24
C PRO A 267 10.30 12.42 -9.34
N ASN A 268 9.67 11.88 -10.39
CA ASN A 268 8.22 11.88 -10.61
C ASN A 268 7.48 10.73 -9.91
N MET A 269 8.20 9.85 -9.22
CA MET A 269 7.63 8.75 -8.46
C MET A 269 7.30 9.20 -7.03
N TYR A 270 6.03 9.10 -6.68
CA TYR A 270 5.49 9.13 -5.31
C TYR A 270 5.10 7.71 -4.90
N THR A 271 4.78 7.50 -3.64
CA THR A 271 4.26 6.22 -3.15
C THR A 271 3.27 6.44 -2.00
N GLU A 272 2.50 5.41 -1.65
CA GLU A 272 1.57 5.45 -0.54
C GLU A 272 1.66 4.16 0.30
N ILE A 273 1.12 4.22 1.53
CA ILE A 273 1.32 3.21 2.57
C ILE A 273 0.15 2.22 2.72
N GLY A 274 -0.83 2.24 1.81
CA GLY A 274 -1.99 1.35 1.85
C GLY A 274 -1.59 -0.12 1.85
N ALA A 275 -2.26 -0.92 2.65
CA ALA A 275 -2.06 -2.37 2.81
C ALA A 275 -0.63 -2.82 3.21
N VAL A 276 0.30 -1.90 3.50
CA VAL A 276 1.70 -2.22 3.85
C VAL A 276 2.15 -1.63 5.19
N ILE A 277 1.24 -1.15 6.01
CA ILE A 277 1.58 -0.58 7.31
C ILE A 277 2.27 -1.61 8.23
N ALA A 278 1.93 -2.89 8.11
CA ALA A 278 2.57 -3.96 8.85
C ALA A 278 4.06 -4.12 8.49
N GLU A 279 4.43 -3.86 7.24
CA GLU A 279 5.82 -3.87 6.78
C GLU A 279 6.63 -2.71 7.38
N LEU A 280 6.02 -1.55 7.56
CA LEU A 280 6.64 -0.41 8.22
C LEU A 280 6.75 -0.64 9.73
N GLY A 281 5.69 -1.13 10.37
CA GLY A 281 5.64 -1.35 11.81
C GLY A 281 6.61 -2.43 12.32
N ARG A 282 6.99 -3.43 11.51
CA ARG A 282 7.98 -4.44 11.93
C ARG A 282 9.43 -3.95 11.89
N GLN A 283 9.69 -2.81 11.25
CA GLN A 283 11.03 -2.22 11.09
C GLN A 283 11.04 -0.72 11.41
N PRO A 284 10.62 -0.29 12.62
CA PRO A 284 10.33 1.12 12.92
C PRO A 284 11.52 2.06 12.69
N ARG A 285 12.76 1.62 12.97
CA ARG A 285 13.96 2.43 12.75
C ARG A 285 14.24 2.69 11.27
N ALA A 286 14.17 1.65 10.43
CA ALA A 286 14.35 1.77 8.98
C ALA A 286 13.20 2.56 8.36
N ALA A 287 11.96 2.33 8.82
CA ALA A 287 10.78 3.06 8.39
C ALA A 287 10.87 4.55 8.74
N LYS A 288 11.28 4.91 9.98
CA LYS A 288 11.49 6.32 10.38
C LYS A 288 12.52 7.01 9.50
N ALA A 289 13.67 6.37 9.26
CA ALA A 289 14.71 6.91 8.39
C ALA A 289 14.22 7.11 6.94
N PHE A 290 13.51 6.13 6.39
CA PHE A 290 12.93 6.20 5.05
C PHE A 290 11.88 7.32 4.94
N LEU A 291 10.90 7.34 5.83
CA LEU A 291 9.82 8.33 5.83
C LEU A 291 10.36 9.75 6.07
N THR A 292 11.41 9.92 6.87
CA THR A 292 12.08 11.21 7.06
C THR A 292 12.78 11.66 5.79
N LYS A 293 13.54 10.80 5.11
CA LYS A 293 14.26 11.15 3.88
C LYS A 293 13.30 11.47 2.73
N TYR A 294 12.23 10.69 2.59
CA TYR A 294 11.30 10.82 1.46
C TYR A 294 9.95 11.45 1.85
N GLN A 295 9.93 12.20 2.96
CA GLN A 295 8.75 12.82 3.56
C GLN A 295 7.88 13.62 2.59
N ASP A 296 8.46 14.14 1.51
CA ASP A 296 7.75 14.96 0.53
C ASP A 296 7.11 14.14 -0.62
N ARG A 297 7.31 12.83 -0.64
CA ARG A 297 6.83 11.95 -1.72
C ARG A 297 6.13 10.68 -1.25
N VAL A 298 5.85 10.58 0.06
CA VAL A 298 5.01 9.52 0.64
C VAL A 298 3.65 10.07 0.99
N LEU A 299 2.60 9.33 0.70
CA LEU A 299 1.20 9.72 0.90
C LEU A 299 0.52 8.73 1.87
N PHE A 300 -0.49 9.20 2.58
CA PHE A 300 -1.36 8.32 3.34
C PHE A 300 -2.37 7.65 2.41
N GLY A 301 -2.51 6.34 2.50
CA GLY A 301 -3.52 5.55 1.83
C GLY A 301 -3.81 4.30 2.63
N LYS A 302 -5.00 3.72 2.50
CA LYS A 302 -5.36 2.49 3.21
C LYS A 302 -5.79 1.34 2.30
N ASP A 303 -6.28 1.60 1.10
CA ASP A 303 -6.77 0.67 0.08
C ASP A 303 -8.24 0.25 0.31
N SER A 304 -8.58 -0.32 1.42
CA SER A 304 -9.94 -0.81 1.71
C SER A 304 -10.65 0.04 2.77
N TRP A 305 -11.96 0.25 2.61
CA TRP A 305 -12.77 0.97 3.59
C TRP A 305 -13.22 0.02 4.72
N VAL A 306 -12.46 0.00 5.81
CA VAL A 306 -12.80 -0.64 7.08
C VAL A 306 -12.37 0.33 8.18
N PRO A 307 -13.29 1.14 8.76
CA PRO A 307 -12.98 2.23 9.69
C PRO A 307 -12.10 1.83 10.86
N ASP A 308 -12.38 0.72 11.53
CA ASP A 308 -11.64 0.27 12.71
C ASP A 308 -10.17 -0.09 12.42
N GLU A 309 -9.83 -0.40 11.18
CA GLU A 309 -8.46 -0.73 10.79
C GLU A 309 -7.54 0.49 10.70
N TYR A 310 -8.09 1.72 10.63
CA TYR A 310 -7.28 2.96 10.58
C TYR A 310 -6.53 3.21 11.89
N GLU A 311 -7.05 2.76 13.03
CA GLU A 311 -6.35 2.82 14.32
C GLU A 311 -4.93 2.27 14.23
N THR A 312 -4.76 1.14 13.53
CA THR A 312 -3.44 0.53 13.34
C THR A 312 -2.47 1.46 12.60
N TYR A 313 -2.96 2.18 11.59
CA TYR A 313 -2.13 3.14 10.84
C TYR A 313 -1.73 4.32 11.72
N PHE A 314 -2.67 4.88 12.49
CA PHE A 314 -2.37 5.98 13.40
C PHE A 314 -1.40 5.53 14.49
N ARG A 315 -1.64 4.37 15.11
CA ARG A 315 -0.76 3.82 16.13
C ARG A 315 0.67 3.61 15.63
N VAL A 316 0.85 3.06 14.42
CA VAL A 316 2.19 2.88 13.83
C VAL A 316 2.86 4.21 13.53
N LEU A 317 2.15 5.21 13.00
CA LEU A 317 2.77 6.45 12.55
C LEU A 317 3.00 7.44 13.69
N GLU A 318 2.08 7.53 14.68
CA GLU A 318 2.02 8.59 15.68
C GLU A 318 2.62 8.22 17.03
N THR A 319 2.68 6.92 17.38
CA THR A 319 3.14 6.46 18.71
C THR A 319 4.51 5.81 18.66
N GLU A 320 5.09 5.56 19.82
CA GLU A 320 6.28 4.73 20.01
C GLU A 320 5.91 3.41 20.73
N ASP A 321 4.66 2.97 20.60
CA ASP A 321 4.16 1.73 21.18
C ASP A 321 4.97 0.52 20.73
N GLU A 322 5.10 -0.46 21.65
CA GLU A 322 5.92 -1.65 21.41
C GLU A 322 5.08 -2.92 21.28
N TYR A 323 5.49 -3.78 20.34
CA TYR A 323 5.10 -5.18 20.26
C TYR A 323 3.59 -5.44 20.19
N PHE A 324 2.84 -4.72 19.39
CA PHE A 324 1.40 -4.91 19.23
C PHE A 324 1.03 -5.68 17.94
N PRO A 325 -0.13 -6.37 17.90
CA PRO A 325 -0.53 -7.16 16.74
C PRO A 325 -1.00 -6.29 15.58
N TYR A 326 -0.88 -6.82 14.36
CA TYR A 326 -1.59 -6.30 13.20
C TYR A 326 -3.06 -6.74 13.22
N HIS A 327 -3.97 -5.90 12.74
CA HIS A 327 -5.40 -6.18 12.73
C HIS A 327 -5.79 -7.36 11.80
N LYS A 328 -4.94 -7.72 10.83
CA LYS A 328 -5.08 -8.90 9.96
C LYS A 328 -3.96 -9.90 10.24
N ARG A 329 -4.09 -10.66 11.32
CA ARG A 329 -3.08 -11.63 11.75
C ARG A 329 -2.54 -12.53 10.62
N TYR A 330 -3.41 -12.97 9.72
CA TYR A 330 -3.01 -13.84 8.62
C TYR A 330 -2.19 -13.13 7.53
N HIS A 331 -2.17 -11.80 7.48
CA HIS A 331 -1.27 -11.04 6.58
C HIS A 331 0.11 -10.81 7.20
N ALA A 332 0.19 -10.72 8.55
CA ALA A 332 1.41 -10.43 9.28
C ALA A 332 1.43 -11.22 10.59
N PHE A 333 2.20 -12.31 10.64
CA PHE A 333 2.37 -13.13 11.84
C PHE A 333 3.30 -12.48 12.88
N TRP A 334 4.03 -11.43 12.48
CA TRP A 334 4.92 -10.67 13.36
C TRP A 334 4.18 -9.60 14.16
N ARG A 335 4.83 -9.06 15.17
CA ARG A 335 4.36 -7.91 15.93
C ARG A 335 4.89 -6.61 15.32
N MET A 336 4.19 -5.52 15.58
CA MET A 336 4.53 -4.19 15.09
C MET A 336 4.98 -3.29 16.24
N TYR A 337 5.57 -2.16 15.86
CA TYR A 337 6.05 -1.11 16.73
C TYR A 337 5.65 0.24 16.15
N GLY A 338 5.42 1.21 17.00
CA GLY A 338 5.23 2.59 16.64
C GLY A 338 6.53 3.20 16.08
N ILE A 339 6.38 4.09 15.10
CA ILE A 339 7.50 4.81 14.46
C ILE A 339 7.75 6.15 15.16
N GLY A 340 6.72 6.76 15.73
CA GLY A 340 6.78 8.06 16.40
C GLY A 340 7.29 9.16 15.47
N LEU A 341 6.57 9.40 14.37
CA LEU A 341 6.96 10.43 13.41
C LEU A 341 6.77 11.83 13.99
N PRO A 342 7.71 12.77 13.74
CA PRO A 342 7.53 14.18 14.04
C PRO A 342 6.29 14.78 13.33
N ASP A 343 5.67 15.76 13.97
CA ASP A 343 4.42 16.39 13.49
C ASP A 343 4.51 17.00 12.09
N ASP A 344 5.65 17.56 11.74
CA ASP A 344 5.90 18.14 10.42
C ASP A 344 5.92 17.06 9.33
N ILE A 345 6.47 15.88 9.62
CA ILE A 345 6.48 14.72 8.71
C ILE A 345 5.08 14.09 8.64
N LEU A 346 4.40 13.93 9.77
CA LEU A 346 3.00 13.46 9.79
C LEU A 346 2.10 14.32 8.92
N LYS A 347 2.15 15.66 9.06
CA LYS A 347 1.38 16.58 8.23
C LYS A 347 1.67 16.44 6.74
N LYS A 348 2.93 16.17 6.36
CA LYS A 348 3.29 15.94 4.95
C LYS A 348 2.64 14.67 4.42
N ILE A 349 2.77 13.55 5.14
CA ILE A 349 2.23 12.25 4.74
C ILE A 349 0.70 12.30 4.76
N TYR A 350 0.10 12.89 5.79
CA TYR A 350 -1.35 12.90 5.96
C TYR A 350 -2.08 13.76 4.93
N TYR A 351 -1.58 14.96 4.61
CA TYR A 351 -2.33 15.84 3.70
C TYR A 351 -1.48 16.73 2.80
N LYS A 352 -0.33 17.29 3.24
CA LYS A 352 0.38 18.32 2.46
C LYS A 352 0.85 17.79 1.11
N ASN A 353 1.33 16.55 1.05
CA ASN A 353 1.77 15.94 -0.21
C ASN A 353 0.61 15.72 -1.17
N ALA A 354 -0.53 15.20 -0.68
CA ALA A 354 -1.74 15.03 -1.50
C ALA A 354 -2.26 16.37 -2.03
N LEU A 355 -2.34 17.41 -1.17
CA LEU A 355 -2.74 18.76 -1.57
C LEU A 355 -1.82 19.40 -2.61
N ARG A 356 -0.55 18.97 -2.67
CA ARG A 356 0.42 19.47 -3.66
C ARG A 356 0.23 18.86 -5.03
N ILE A 357 -0.11 17.56 -5.11
CA ILE A 357 -0.18 16.83 -6.37
C ILE A 357 -1.59 16.65 -6.95
N LEU A 358 -2.63 16.84 -6.12
CA LEU A 358 -4.02 16.78 -6.57
C LEU A 358 -4.50 18.17 -7.01
N PRO A 359 -4.91 18.35 -8.28
CA PRO A 359 -5.31 19.65 -8.79
C PRO A 359 -6.64 20.11 -8.19
N GLY A 360 -6.73 21.42 -7.86
CA GLY A 360 -7.99 22.08 -7.45
C GLY A 360 -8.57 21.59 -6.13
N MET A 361 -7.73 21.11 -5.21
CA MET A 361 -8.16 20.74 -3.85
C MET A 361 -8.48 22.00 -3.02
N ASP A 362 -9.56 21.91 -2.23
CA ASP A 362 -9.81 22.88 -1.17
C ASP A 362 -8.80 22.71 -0.03
N LYS A 363 -7.96 23.72 0.16
CA LYS A 363 -6.93 23.73 1.21
C LYS A 363 -7.44 24.29 2.54
N GLY A 364 -8.62 24.94 2.54
CA GLY A 364 -9.15 25.67 3.70
C GLY A 364 -9.51 24.77 4.88
N GLN A 365 -9.78 23.51 4.63
CA GLN A 365 -10.11 22.52 5.67
C GLN A 365 -8.87 21.86 6.33
N PHE A 366 -7.65 22.22 5.91
CA PHE A 366 -6.41 21.67 6.47
C PHE A 366 -5.60 22.75 7.19
N PRO A 367 -4.95 22.41 8.32
CA PRO A 367 -4.06 23.33 9.02
C PRO A 367 -2.91 23.83 8.11
N LYS A 368 -2.51 25.08 8.28
CA LYS A 368 -1.40 25.70 7.55
C LYS A 368 -0.04 25.11 7.88
#